data_4714844049e8e729b33e0ed8219f79b3
#
_entry.id   4714844049e8e729b33e0ed8219f79b3
#
_cell.length_a   1.000
_cell.length_b   1.000
_cell.length_c   1.000
_cell.angle_alpha   90.00
_cell.angle_beta   90.00
_cell.angle_gamma   90.00
#
_symmetry.space_group_name_H-M   'P 1'
#
loop_
_entity.id
_entity.type
_entity.pdbx_description
1 polymer ?
#
loop_
_entity_poly.entity_id
_entity_poly.type
_entity_poly.pdbx_seq_one_letter_code
_entity_poly.pdbx_strand_id
1 'polypeptide(L)'
;MQLNVALVLLLGAASASAAALDRRQQNGGGNAGGAADFGKCTPTMDFQLGRPGRKADQGTFLPTDPLVAKGQQDALNPGIIANRICDQLTNVCEANQAAKDQCQQAKAQLASAGTKDASAATLFNGALGF
;
A
#
# COMPACT_ATOMS: atom_id res chain seq x y z
N MET A 1 -33.69 -31.14 31.79
CA MET A 1 -33.29 -30.81 31.62
C MET A 1 -32.68 -30.22 31.14
N GLN A 2 -32.69 -30.09 31.06
CA GLN A 2 -32.04 -29.53 30.54
C GLN A 2 -31.24 -28.91 30.08
N LEU A 3 -31.41 -29.18 30.24
CA LEU A 3 -30.58 -28.76 29.85
C LEU A 3 -29.90 -28.11 29.35
N ASN A 4 -30.13 -28.32 29.38
CA ASN A 4 -29.34 -27.89 28.95
C ASN A 4 -28.64 -27.23 28.46
N VAL A 5 -28.91 -27.41 28.51
CA VAL A 5 -28.13 -26.94 28.02
C VAL A 5 -27.43 -26.27 27.57
N ALA A 6 -27.53 -26.46 27.70
CA ALA A 6 -26.74 -26.03 27.27
C ALA A 6 -26.07 -25.49 26.78
N LEU A 7 -26.31 -25.59 26.93
CA LEU A 7 -25.52 -25.27 26.50
C LEU A 7 -24.89 -24.62 25.92
N VAL A 8 -25.16 -24.83 25.96
CA VAL A 8 -24.42 -24.39 25.44
C VAL A 8 -23.72 -23.76 24.95
N LEU A 9 -23.90 -23.92 25.08
CA LEU A 9 -23.03 -23.46 24.68
C LEU A 9 -22.40 -22.93 24.15
N LEU A 10 -22.56 -23.05 24.11
CA LEU A 10 -21.72 -22.67 23.67
C LEU A 10 -21.10 -22.09 23.16
N LEU A 11 -21.30 -22.31 23.13
CA LEU A 11 -20.49 -21.92 22.68
C LEU A 11 -19.93 -21.28 22.21
N GLY A 12 -20.03 -21.36 22.03
CA GLY A 12 -19.27 -20.83 21.57
C GLY A 12 -18.80 -20.37 21.12
N ALA A 13 -18.89 -20.52 21.12
CA ALA A 13 -18.16 -20.09 20.67
C ALA A 13 -17.60 -19.54 20.21
N ALA A 14 -17.67 -19.69 20.17
CA ALA A 14 -16.90 -19.24 19.75
C ALA A 14 -16.40 -18.71 19.30
N SER A 15 -16.45 -18.76 19.22
CA SER A 15 -15.70 -18.32 18.82
C SER A 15 -15.17 -17.76 18.34
N ALA A 16 -15.30 -18.02 18.24
CA ALA A 16 -14.51 -17.59 17.82
C ALA A 16 -14.07 -17.02 17.36
N SER A 17 -14.11 -17.04 17.29
CA SER A 17 -13.36 -16.54 16.91
C SER A 17 -12.90 -15.95 16.52
N ALA A 18 -13.05 -16.19 16.37
CA ALA A 18 -12.32 -15.72 16.06
C ALA A 18 -11.84 -15.24 15.68
N ALA A 19 -11.92 -15.41 15.53
CA ALA A 19 -11.13 -14.98 15.20
C ALA A 19 -10.66 -14.47 14.77
N ALA A 20 -10.79 -14.62 14.62
CA ALA A 20 -10.05 -14.16 14.23
C ALA A 20 -9.54 -13.62 13.87
N LEU A 21 -9.65 -13.77 13.74
CA LEU A 21 -8.91 -13.31 13.44
C LEU A 21 -8.26 -12.78 13.10
N ASP A 22 -8.26 -12.94 12.97
CA ASP A 22 -7.39 -12.50 12.75
C ASP A 22 -6.80 -12.09 12.28
N ARG A 23 -6.84 -12.27 12.02
CA ARG A 23 -5.99 -11.97 11.71
C ARG A 23 -5.51 -11.44 11.19
N ARG A 24 -5.75 -11.65 10.97
CA ARG A 24 -5.02 -11.22 10.70
C ARG A 24 -4.50 -10.76 10.24
N GLN A 25 -4.69 -11.08 10.15
CA GLN A 25 -3.94 -10.72 9.90
C GLN A 25 -3.43 -10.30 9.49
N GLN A 26 -3.63 -10.57 9.24
CA GLN A 26 -2.88 -10.28 8.97
C GLN A 26 -2.30 -9.76 8.63
N ASN A 27 -2.48 -9.98 8.34
CA ASN A 27 -1.62 -9.58 8.10
C ASN A 27 -0.95 -9.30 7.94
N GLY A 28 -1.01 -9.56 7.57
CA GLY A 28 -0.09 -9.36 7.52
C GLY A 28 0.64 -9.37 7.59
N GLY A 29 0.69 -9.62 7.47
CA GLY A 29 1.57 -9.64 7.57
C GLY A 29 2.21 -9.73 7.82
N GLY A 30 2.28 -9.95 7.81
CA GLY A 30 3.04 -10.03 8.14
C GLY A 30 3.59 -10.11 8.58
N ASN A 31 3.66 -10.26 8.83
CA ASN A 31 4.27 -10.20 9.44
C ASN A 31 4.66 -10.38 10.10
N ALA A 32 4.28 -11.20 9.25
CA ALA A 32 4.56 -11.32 10.51
C ALA A 32 5.32 -10.54 11.12
N GLY A 33 5.48 -10.71 11.53
CA GLY A 33 6.10 -9.64 12.05
C GLY A 33 5.66 -8.51 11.30
N GLY A 34 4.75 -8.58 10.82
CA GLY A 34 3.93 -7.70 10.25
C GLY A 34 4.32 -6.35 9.76
N ALA A 35 5.37 -5.80 10.27
CA ALA A 35 5.75 -4.45 9.89
C ALA A 35 6.36 -4.42 8.49
N ALA A 36 5.93 -3.48 7.67
CA ALA A 36 6.49 -3.27 6.35
C ALA A 36 7.89 -2.65 6.47
N ASP A 37 8.83 -3.23 5.76
CA ASP A 37 10.18 -2.71 5.63
C ASP A 37 10.44 -2.48 4.15
N PHE A 38 10.59 -1.21 3.77
CA PHE A 38 10.77 -0.83 2.38
C PHE A 38 12.22 -0.92 1.92
N GLY A 39 13.08 -1.47 2.77
CA GLY A 39 14.48 -1.70 2.43
C GLY A 39 15.23 -0.41 2.20
N LYS A 40 15.90 -0.33 1.06
CA LYS A 40 16.76 0.81 0.73
C LYS A 40 16.00 2.04 0.26
N CYS A 41 14.70 1.92 0.04
CA CYS A 41 13.93 2.92 -0.68
C CYS A 41 12.93 3.66 0.20
N THR A 42 12.65 4.89 -0.20
CA THR A 42 11.49 5.63 0.29
C THR A 42 10.42 5.52 -0.81
N PRO A 43 9.36 4.75 -0.59
CA PRO A 43 8.43 4.38 -1.67
C PRO A 43 7.33 5.42 -1.89
N THR A 44 7.69 6.68 -1.89
CA THR A 44 6.73 7.78 -2.05
C THR A 44 6.82 8.37 -3.44
N MET A 45 5.74 9.05 -3.84
CA MET A 45 5.71 9.83 -5.08
C MET A 45 5.39 11.28 -4.76
N ASP A 46 5.74 12.17 -5.69
CA ASP A 46 5.32 13.57 -5.60
C ASP A 46 4.46 13.94 -6.80
N PHE A 47 3.84 15.10 -6.69
CA PHE A 47 3.06 15.71 -7.76
C PHE A 47 3.58 17.14 -7.94
N GLN A 48 4.02 17.46 -9.15
CA GLN A 48 4.55 18.80 -9.44
C GLN A 48 4.02 19.31 -10.77
N LEU A 49 3.77 20.61 -10.81
CA LEU A 49 3.38 21.29 -12.03
C LEU A 49 4.61 21.72 -12.81
N GLY A 50 4.49 21.73 -14.13
CA GLY A 50 5.50 22.37 -14.98
C GLY A 50 6.87 21.70 -14.99
N ARG A 51 6.92 20.39 -14.87
CA ARG A 51 8.18 19.67 -15.02
C ARG A 51 8.74 19.87 -16.43
N PRO A 52 10.04 19.66 -16.65
CA PRO A 52 10.64 19.78 -18.00
C PRO A 52 9.85 18.97 -19.02
N GLY A 53 9.52 19.59 -20.14
CA GLY A 53 8.71 18.97 -21.18
C GLY A 53 7.21 19.06 -20.96
N ARG A 54 6.77 19.68 -19.88
CA ARG A 54 5.35 19.81 -19.54
C ARG A 54 4.93 21.28 -19.54
N LYS A 55 3.63 21.53 -19.73
CA LYS A 55 3.08 22.88 -19.61
C LYS A 55 3.16 23.33 -18.15
N ALA A 56 3.20 24.63 -17.94
CA ALA A 56 3.34 25.19 -16.60
C ALA A 56 2.23 24.76 -15.63
N ASP A 57 1.03 24.53 -16.15
CA ASP A 57 -0.13 24.13 -15.37
C ASP A 57 -0.39 22.62 -15.41
N GLN A 58 0.47 21.86 -16.06
CA GLN A 58 0.31 20.42 -16.18
C GLN A 58 1.06 19.71 -15.05
N GLY A 59 0.32 18.96 -14.22
CA GLY A 59 0.89 18.23 -13.10
C GLY A 59 1.24 16.81 -13.46
N THR A 60 2.37 16.35 -12.98
CA THR A 60 2.82 14.98 -13.20
C THR A 60 3.35 14.37 -11.90
N PHE A 61 3.43 13.04 -11.89
CA PHE A 61 3.88 12.25 -10.76
C PHE A 61 5.24 11.65 -11.06
N LEU A 62 6.06 11.52 -10.03
CA LEU A 62 7.38 10.90 -10.15
C LEU A 62 7.76 10.32 -8.79
N PRO A 63 8.48 9.17 -8.74
CA PRO A 63 8.98 8.67 -7.46
C PRO A 63 9.95 9.68 -6.85
N THR A 64 9.87 9.86 -5.53
CA THR A 64 10.76 10.80 -4.84
C THR A 64 12.17 10.25 -4.65
N ASP A 65 12.30 8.92 -4.58
CA ASP A 65 13.58 8.26 -4.35
C ASP A 65 14.29 8.06 -5.70
N PRO A 66 15.50 8.59 -5.88
CA PRO A 66 16.23 8.43 -7.13
C PRO A 66 16.46 6.96 -7.50
N LEU A 67 16.61 6.08 -6.51
CA LEU A 67 16.80 4.66 -6.76
C LEU A 67 15.55 4.04 -7.42
N VAL A 68 14.38 4.47 -6.98
CA VAL A 68 13.11 4.02 -7.55
C VAL A 68 12.85 4.68 -8.91
N ALA A 69 13.18 5.97 -9.00
CA ALA A 69 12.89 6.76 -10.20
C ALA A 69 13.82 6.47 -11.37
N LYS A 70 14.94 5.82 -11.13
CA LYS A 70 15.96 5.61 -12.17
C LYS A 70 15.36 4.98 -13.43
N GLY A 71 15.48 5.67 -14.55
CA GLY A 71 14.93 5.21 -15.81
C GLY A 71 13.43 5.43 -15.98
N GLN A 72 12.75 5.99 -15.00
CA GLN A 72 11.33 6.29 -15.07
C GLN A 72 11.13 7.78 -15.32
N GLN A 73 10.34 8.09 -16.32
CA GLN A 73 9.94 9.48 -16.58
C GLN A 73 8.69 9.81 -15.77
N ASP A 74 8.47 11.10 -15.56
CA ASP A 74 7.24 11.57 -14.93
C ASP A 74 6.01 11.17 -15.76
N ALA A 75 4.89 10.96 -15.09
CA ALA A 75 3.67 10.48 -15.73
C ALA A 75 2.47 11.31 -15.29
N LEU A 76 1.54 11.47 -16.21
CA LEU A 76 0.26 12.12 -15.91
C LEU A 76 -0.64 11.24 -15.06
N ASN A 77 -0.51 9.93 -15.19
CA ASN A 77 -1.31 8.97 -14.44
C ASN A 77 -0.53 8.49 -13.22
N PRO A 78 -1.04 8.75 -12.01
CA PRO A 78 -0.34 8.31 -10.80
C PRO A 78 -0.20 6.79 -10.70
N GLY A 79 -1.09 6.04 -11.35
CA GLY A 79 -1.02 4.57 -11.37
C GLY A 79 0.26 4.05 -12.02
N ILE A 80 0.78 4.75 -13.01
CA ILE A 80 2.04 4.38 -13.67
C ILE A 80 3.19 4.48 -12.67
N ILE A 81 3.22 5.56 -11.89
CA ILE A 81 4.28 5.78 -10.90
C ILE A 81 4.13 4.82 -9.72
N ALA A 82 2.90 4.59 -9.26
CA ALA A 82 2.65 3.61 -8.19
C ALA A 82 3.13 2.22 -8.62
N ASN A 83 2.86 1.85 -9.86
CA ASN A 83 3.30 0.57 -10.40
C ASN A 83 4.82 0.46 -10.38
N ARG A 84 5.51 1.53 -10.80
CA ARG A 84 6.97 1.57 -10.77
C ARG A 84 7.50 1.41 -9.36
N ILE A 85 6.92 2.13 -8.41
CA ILE A 85 7.36 2.07 -7.01
C ILE A 85 7.23 0.64 -6.49
N CYS A 86 6.07 0.02 -6.70
CA CYS A 86 5.83 -1.34 -6.20
C CYS A 86 6.76 -2.35 -6.85
N ASP A 87 7.03 -2.22 -8.15
CA ASP A 87 7.95 -3.12 -8.85
C ASP A 87 9.37 -2.98 -8.30
N GLN A 88 9.80 -1.75 -8.03
CA GLN A 88 11.16 -1.51 -7.55
C GLN A 88 11.38 -1.99 -6.11
N LEU A 89 10.33 -2.15 -5.33
CA LEU A 89 10.46 -2.77 -4.00
C LEU A 89 11.07 -4.17 -4.11
N THR A 90 10.76 -4.89 -5.18
CA THR A 90 11.35 -6.20 -5.44
C THR A 90 12.70 -6.08 -6.16
N ASN A 91 12.78 -5.21 -7.16
CA ASN A 91 13.91 -5.20 -8.09
C ASN A 91 15.17 -4.59 -7.49
N VAL A 92 15.04 -3.51 -6.71
CA VAL A 92 16.21 -2.76 -6.24
C VAL A 92 16.16 -2.39 -4.76
N CYS A 93 14.99 -2.40 -4.14
CA CYS A 93 14.82 -1.87 -2.78
C CYS A 93 15.09 -2.91 -1.71
N GLU A 94 14.98 -4.19 -2.03
CA GLU A 94 15.13 -5.29 -1.08
C GLU A 94 14.09 -5.20 0.06
N ALA A 95 12.88 -4.82 -0.30
CA ALA A 95 11.79 -4.69 0.66
C ALA A 95 11.28 -6.07 1.09
N ASN A 96 10.69 -6.15 2.28
CA ASN A 96 10.10 -7.41 2.73
C ASN A 96 8.72 -7.62 2.10
N GLN A 97 8.16 -8.81 2.31
CA GLN A 97 6.88 -9.16 1.70
C GLN A 97 5.75 -8.27 2.21
N ALA A 98 5.77 -7.90 3.49
CA ALA A 98 4.74 -7.02 4.05
C ALA A 98 4.72 -5.67 3.33
N ALA A 99 5.88 -5.13 3.01
CA ALA A 99 5.99 -3.87 2.26
C ALA A 99 5.44 -4.02 0.85
N LYS A 100 5.74 -5.12 0.18
CA LYS A 100 5.24 -5.37 -1.17
C LYS A 100 3.73 -5.51 -1.18
N ASP A 101 3.17 -6.22 -0.21
CA ASP A 101 1.72 -6.39 -0.09
C ASP A 101 1.03 -5.06 0.19
N GLN A 102 1.60 -4.26 1.07
CA GLN A 102 1.07 -2.93 1.39
C GLN A 102 1.08 -2.03 0.16
N CYS A 103 2.12 -2.13 -0.65
CA CYS A 103 2.22 -1.37 -1.90
C CYS A 103 1.11 -1.75 -2.88
N GLN A 104 0.78 -3.04 -2.99
CA GLN A 104 -0.33 -3.48 -3.84
C GLN A 104 -1.66 -2.93 -3.34
N GLN A 105 -1.87 -2.89 -2.03
CA GLN A 105 -3.07 -2.30 -1.45
C GLN A 105 -3.14 -0.80 -1.73
N ALA A 106 -2.01 -0.11 -1.61
CA ALA A 106 -1.94 1.32 -1.91
C ALA A 106 -2.28 1.60 -3.38
N LYS A 107 -1.80 0.75 -4.29
CA LYS A 107 -2.16 0.85 -5.72
C LYS A 107 -3.66 0.69 -5.92
N ALA A 108 -4.27 -0.26 -5.24
CA ALA A 108 -5.70 -0.51 -5.36
C ALA A 108 -6.50 0.68 -4.85
N GLN A 109 -6.10 1.27 -3.74
CA GLN A 109 -6.76 2.45 -3.20
C GLN A 109 -6.64 3.63 -4.15
N LEU A 110 -5.47 3.81 -4.75
CA LEU A 110 -5.23 4.87 -5.71
C LEU A 110 -6.13 4.71 -6.94
N ALA A 111 -6.23 3.50 -7.45
CA ALA A 111 -7.08 3.19 -8.60
C ALA A 111 -8.56 3.45 -8.28
N SER A 112 -9.00 3.07 -7.09
CA SER A 112 -10.39 3.28 -6.66
C SER A 112 -10.72 4.76 -6.52
N ALA A 113 -9.78 5.57 -6.07
CA ALA A 113 -10.00 7.00 -5.90
C ALA A 113 -10.13 7.73 -7.23
N GLY A 114 -9.39 7.29 -8.25
CA GLY A 114 -9.47 7.85 -9.60
C GLY A 114 -8.98 9.28 -9.73
N THR A 115 -8.35 9.85 -8.71
CA THR A 115 -7.86 11.24 -8.77
C THR A 115 -6.52 11.31 -9.47
N LYS A 116 -6.23 12.47 -10.07
CA LYS A 116 -4.98 12.70 -10.80
C LYS A 116 -4.39 14.07 -10.46
N ASP A 117 -4.48 14.43 -9.19
CA ASP A 117 -3.91 15.67 -8.66
C ASP A 117 -3.06 15.36 -7.43
N ALA A 118 -2.66 16.40 -6.71
CA ALA A 118 -1.81 16.23 -5.53
C ALA A 118 -2.42 15.27 -4.50
N SER A 119 -3.74 15.16 -4.44
CA SER A 119 -4.40 14.26 -3.48
C SER A 119 -4.09 12.80 -3.79
N ALA A 120 -3.82 12.45 -5.04
CA ALA A 120 -3.44 11.09 -5.41
C ALA A 120 -2.10 10.71 -4.79
N ALA A 121 -1.13 11.60 -4.83
CA ALA A 121 0.17 11.37 -4.20
C ALA A 121 0.02 11.24 -2.69
N THR A 122 -0.76 12.12 -2.07
CA THR A 122 -1.03 12.07 -0.63
C THR A 122 -1.68 10.75 -0.24
N LEU A 123 -2.66 10.31 -1.01
CA LEU A 123 -3.36 9.05 -0.75
C LEU A 123 -2.41 7.85 -0.82
N PHE A 124 -1.63 7.77 -1.88
CA PHE A 124 -0.71 6.66 -2.07
C PHE A 124 0.35 6.63 -0.97
N ASN A 125 0.97 7.76 -0.72
CA ASN A 125 2.02 7.86 0.31
C ASN A 125 1.46 7.53 1.69
N GLY A 126 0.28 8.04 2.01
CA GLY A 126 -0.39 7.78 3.28
C GLY A 126 -0.73 6.32 3.47
N ALA A 127 -1.14 5.63 2.40
CA ALA A 127 -1.44 4.21 2.44
C ALA A 127 -0.19 3.36 2.73
N LEU A 128 1.00 3.90 2.47
CA LEU A 128 2.27 3.27 2.79
C LEU A 128 2.83 3.70 4.15
N GLY A 129 2.15 4.61 4.84
CA GLY A 129 2.57 5.07 6.16
C GLY A 129 3.46 6.30 6.17
N PHE A 130 3.48 7.05 5.06
CA PHE A 130 4.31 8.26 4.93
C PHE A 130 3.55 9.55 4.89
#